data_203f155ac0f8790e301a32e9b95af721
#
_entry.id   203f155ac0f8790e301a32e9b95af721
#
_cell.length_a   1.000
_cell.length_b   1.000
_cell.length_c   1.000
_cell.angle_alpha   90.00
_cell.angle_beta   90.00
_cell.angle_gamma   90.00
#
_symmetry.space_group_name_H-M   'P 1'
#
loop_
_entity.id
_entity.type
_entity.pdbx_description
1 polymer ?
#
loop_
_entity_poly.entity_id
_entity_poly.type
_entity_poly.pdbx_seq_one_letter_code
_entity_poly.pdbx_strand_id
1 'polypeptide(L)'
;EHPSFSRTESMGIVMLLMSLTNPTPRIKDAIESAMAWLETNKIEGLTYEFFTNEEGKKDYRMVPCSEGKPCKPLWARFYSLDDCRPIFSGRDGIIKYSVSDIEYERRNGYSWYTKNGTQLMREYRAWKKANGK
;
A
#
# COMPACT_ATOMS: atom_id res chain seq x y z
N GLU A 1 13.85 -0.17 -13.33
CA GLU A 1 12.96 -0.29 -12.17
C GLU A 1 13.74 -0.82 -10.98
N HIS A 2 13.56 -0.24 -9.79
CA HIS A 2 14.28 -0.65 -8.59
C HIS A 2 13.70 -1.94 -8.01
N PRO A 3 14.55 -2.85 -7.51
CA PRO A 3 14.06 -4.00 -6.76
C PRO A 3 13.22 -3.54 -5.56
N SER A 4 12.03 -4.10 -5.42
CA SER A 4 11.11 -3.66 -4.35
C SER A 4 9.98 -4.67 -4.16
N PHE A 5 9.32 -4.58 -2.99
CA PHE A 5 8.04 -5.24 -2.80
C PHE A 5 6.96 -4.37 -3.42
N SER A 6 6.14 -4.96 -4.28
CA SER A 6 5.05 -4.24 -4.93
C SER A 6 3.71 -4.59 -4.30
N ARG A 7 3.05 -3.59 -3.76
CA ARG A 7 1.73 -3.75 -3.16
C ARG A 7 0.69 -4.26 -4.16
N THR A 8 0.60 -3.65 -5.33
CA THR A 8 -0.47 -3.94 -6.28
C THR A 8 -0.44 -5.39 -6.74
N GLU A 9 0.73 -5.88 -7.12
CA GLU A 9 0.89 -7.26 -7.56
C GLU A 9 0.67 -8.22 -6.41
N SER A 10 1.17 -7.91 -5.22
CA SER A 10 1.02 -8.75 -4.03
C SER A 10 -0.45 -8.90 -3.65
N MET A 11 -1.20 -7.79 -3.63
CA MET A 11 -2.63 -7.83 -3.31
C MET A 11 -3.42 -8.63 -4.33
N GLY A 12 -3.10 -8.49 -5.62
CA GLY A 12 -3.74 -9.24 -6.69
C GLY A 12 -3.51 -10.74 -6.55
N ILE A 13 -2.29 -11.14 -6.23
CA ILE A 13 -1.97 -12.55 -6.03
C ILE A 13 -2.73 -13.12 -4.82
N VAL A 14 -2.78 -12.39 -3.71
CA VAL A 14 -3.50 -12.83 -2.50
C VAL A 14 -4.99 -12.98 -2.80
N MET A 15 -5.60 -12.05 -3.53
CA MET A 15 -6.99 -12.14 -3.93
C MET A 15 -7.25 -13.40 -4.76
N LEU A 16 -6.35 -13.70 -5.71
CA LEU A 16 -6.45 -14.90 -6.51
C LEU A 16 -6.37 -16.16 -5.65
N LEU A 17 -5.40 -16.22 -4.73
CA LEU A 17 -5.23 -17.37 -3.85
C LEU A 17 -6.45 -17.59 -2.97
N MET A 18 -7.06 -16.52 -2.45
CA MET A 18 -8.27 -16.62 -1.63
C MET A 18 -9.49 -17.07 -2.42
N SER A 19 -9.47 -16.94 -3.75
CA SER A 19 -10.57 -17.38 -4.59
C SER A 19 -10.55 -18.88 -4.88
N LEU A 20 -9.46 -19.57 -4.57
CA LEU A 20 -9.31 -20.98 -4.86
C LEU A 20 -10.18 -21.85 -3.95
N THR A 21 -10.79 -22.87 -4.53
CA THR A 21 -11.58 -23.87 -3.81
C THR A 21 -10.63 -24.92 -3.23
N ASN A 22 -10.87 -25.31 -1.97
CA ASN A 22 -10.05 -26.32 -1.30
C ASN A 22 -8.54 -26.00 -1.32
N PRO A 23 -8.13 -24.83 -0.78
CA PRO A 23 -6.72 -24.46 -0.81
C PRO A 23 -5.87 -25.44 0.01
N THR A 24 -4.66 -25.73 -0.51
CA THR A 24 -3.70 -26.58 0.22
C THR A 24 -3.16 -25.83 1.44
N PRO A 25 -2.59 -26.57 2.44
CA PRO A 25 -1.94 -25.89 3.57
C PRO A 25 -0.87 -24.88 3.15
N ARG A 26 -0.13 -25.18 2.08
CA ARG A 26 0.88 -24.26 1.54
C ARG A 26 0.27 -22.96 1.04
N ILE A 27 -0.88 -23.04 0.35
CA ILE A 27 -1.61 -21.87 -0.12
C ILE A 27 -2.13 -21.08 1.07
N LYS A 28 -2.70 -21.75 2.08
CA LYS A 28 -3.17 -21.08 3.29
C LYS A 28 -2.04 -20.35 3.99
N ASP A 29 -0.87 -20.96 4.12
CA ASP A 29 0.30 -20.33 4.74
C ASP A 29 0.76 -19.10 3.95
N ALA A 30 0.72 -19.16 2.62
CA ALA A 30 1.09 -18.02 1.78
C ALA A 30 0.13 -16.83 2.00
N ILE A 31 -1.17 -17.10 2.10
CA ILE A 31 -2.16 -16.06 2.37
C ILE A 31 -1.93 -15.47 3.76
N GLU A 32 -1.72 -16.30 4.78
CA GLU A 32 -1.48 -15.85 6.15
C GLU A 32 -0.22 -14.97 6.24
N SER A 33 0.86 -15.38 5.58
CA SER A 33 2.11 -14.62 5.57
C SER A 33 1.95 -13.26 4.89
N ALA A 34 1.25 -13.23 3.77
CA ALA A 34 1.01 -11.98 3.05
C ALA A 34 0.14 -11.02 3.87
N MET A 35 -0.88 -11.52 4.54
CA MET A 35 -1.75 -10.69 5.36
C MET A 35 -1.01 -10.18 6.60
N ALA A 36 -0.13 -10.98 7.19
CA ALA A 36 0.71 -10.55 8.30
C ALA A 36 1.63 -9.40 7.86
N TRP A 37 2.21 -9.50 6.67
CA TRP A 37 3.04 -8.42 6.10
C TRP A 37 2.24 -7.12 5.92
N LEU A 38 1.03 -7.22 5.38
CA LEU A 38 0.16 -6.05 5.19
C LEU A 38 -0.19 -5.40 6.53
N GLU A 39 -0.52 -6.20 7.54
CA GLU A 39 -0.84 -5.67 8.86
C GLU A 39 0.37 -4.97 9.50
N THR A 40 1.55 -5.58 9.37
CA THR A 40 2.78 -5.03 9.93
C THR A 40 3.20 -3.72 9.25
N ASN A 41 2.98 -3.62 7.95
CA ASN A 41 3.48 -2.51 7.15
C ASN A 41 2.43 -1.47 6.78
N LYS A 42 1.24 -1.54 7.35
CA LYS A 42 0.23 -0.50 7.13
C LYS A 42 0.73 0.83 7.69
N ILE A 43 0.40 1.89 6.99
CA ILE A 43 0.78 3.24 7.36
C ILE A 43 -0.40 3.88 8.06
N GLU A 44 -0.26 4.15 9.35
CA GLU A 44 -1.30 4.77 10.15
C GLU A 44 -0.96 6.21 10.46
N GLY A 45 -1.97 7.03 10.66
CA GLY A 45 -1.79 8.40 11.09
C GLY A 45 -1.44 9.39 9.98
N LEU A 46 -1.47 8.98 8.72
CA LEU A 46 -1.23 9.86 7.58
C LEU A 46 -2.41 9.90 6.63
N THR A 47 -2.63 11.05 6.02
CA THR A 47 -3.65 11.24 5.00
C THR A 47 -3.15 12.22 3.95
N TYR A 48 -3.91 12.34 2.85
CA TYR A 48 -3.60 13.30 1.80
C TYR A 48 -4.07 14.68 2.20
N GLU A 49 -3.24 15.69 1.87
CA GLU A 49 -3.66 17.08 1.90
C GLU A 49 -3.53 17.64 0.50
N PHE A 50 -4.66 18.02 -0.10
CA PHE A 50 -4.67 18.58 -1.43
C PHE A 50 -4.51 20.10 -1.37
N PHE A 51 -3.78 20.65 -2.33
CA PHE A 51 -3.55 22.07 -2.41
C PHE A 51 -3.33 22.48 -3.87
N THR A 52 -3.40 23.78 -4.15
CA THR A 52 -3.07 24.33 -5.45
C THR A 52 -1.62 24.81 -5.40
N ASN A 53 -0.78 24.27 -6.29
CA ASN A 53 0.63 24.63 -6.31
C ASN A 53 0.87 25.98 -7.01
N GLU A 54 2.13 26.40 -7.07
CA GLU A 54 2.51 27.70 -7.65
C GLU A 54 2.12 27.83 -9.12
N GLU A 55 1.97 26.72 -9.83
CA GLU A 55 1.55 26.71 -11.23
C GLU A 55 0.04 26.68 -11.39
N GLY A 56 -0.72 26.79 -10.30
CA GLY A 56 -2.17 26.74 -10.34
C GLY A 56 -2.76 25.34 -10.53
N LYS A 57 -1.97 24.31 -10.37
CA LYS A 57 -2.40 22.92 -10.55
C LYS A 57 -2.69 22.24 -9.22
N LYS A 58 -3.62 21.30 -9.24
CA LYS A 58 -3.92 20.50 -8.05
C LYS A 58 -2.77 19.54 -7.75
N ASP A 59 -2.31 19.56 -6.52
CA ASP A 59 -1.22 18.72 -6.04
C ASP A 59 -1.58 18.18 -4.67
N TYR A 60 -0.75 17.32 -4.10
CA TYR A 60 -0.99 16.79 -2.76
C TYR A 60 0.32 16.54 -2.03
N ARG A 61 0.17 16.44 -0.73
CA ARG A 61 1.25 16.02 0.18
C ARG A 61 0.64 15.15 1.28
N MET A 62 1.49 14.40 1.96
CA MET A 62 1.06 13.56 3.07
C MET A 62 1.25 14.34 4.38
N VAL A 63 0.24 14.33 5.21
CA VAL A 63 0.24 15.05 6.48
C VAL A 63 -0.31 14.15 7.58
N PRO A 64 0.04 14.42 8.85
CA PRO A 64 -0.56 13.68 9.96
C PRO A 64 -2.07 13.87 9.99
N CYS A 65 -2.79 12.82 10.41
CA CYS A 65 -4.24 12.92 10.60
C CYS A 65 -4.53 13.82 11.80
N SER A 66 -5.65 14.54 11.74
CA SER A 66 -6.06 15.44 12.82
C SER A 66 -6.45 14.64 14.06
N GLU A 67 -6.16 15.18 15.25
CA GLU A 67 -6.63 14.60 16.51
C GLU A 67 -8.14 14.47 16.50
N GLY A 68 -8.63 13.37 17.02
CA GLY A 68 -10.06 13.10 17.07
C GLY A 68 -10.71 12.75 15.74
N LYS A 69 -9.92 12.72 14.66
CA LYS A 69 -10.40 12.32 13.33
C LYS A 69 -9.53 11.18 12.81
N PRO A 70 -9.82 9.94 13.22
CA PRO A 70 -9.06 8.80 12.73
C PRO A 70 -9.19 8.68 11.22
N CYS A 71 -8.09 8.37 10.57
CA CYS A 71 -8.09 8.11 9.13
C CYS A 71 -7.77 6.65 8.87
N LYS A 72 -8.19 6.17 7.70
CA LYS A 72 -7.97 4.78 7.33
C LYS A 72 -6.48 4.55 7.07
N PRO A 73 -5.95 3.36 7.39
CA PRO A 73 -4.57 3.05 7.07
C PRO A 73 -4.32 3.07 5.57
N LEU A 74 -3.08 3.35 5.21
CA LEU A 74 -2.64 3.41 3.83
C LEU A 74 -1.52 2.40 3.61
N TRP A 75 -1.33 2.02 2.35
CA TRP A 75 -0.19 1.23 1.92
C TRP A 75 0.49 1.94 0.78
N ALA A 76 1.82 1.96 0.80
CA ALA A 76 2.60 2.52 -0.28
C ALA A 76 2.63 1.56 -1.47
N ARG A 77 2.92 2.08 -2.66
CA ARG A 77 2.99 1.26 -3.88
C ARG A 77 4.20 0.33 -3.86
N PHE A 78 5.34 0.81 -3.43
CA PHE A 78 6.57 0.03 -3.37
C PHE A 78 7.23 0.17 -2.01
N TYR A 79 7.90 -0.89 -1.59
CA TYR A 79 8.63 -0.95 -0.32
C TYR A 79 10.03 -1.48 -0.58
N SER A 80 11.01 -0.93 0.13
CA SER A 80 12.40 -1.38 0.07
C SER A 80 12.51 -2.84 0.46
N LEU A 81 13.36 -3.60 -0.23
CA LEU A 81 13.65 -4.99 0.12
C LEU A 81 14.44 -5.12 1.42
N ASP A 82 15.18 -4.08 1.79
CA ASP A 82 16.06 -4.13 2.97
C ASP A 82 15.31 -3.89 4.28
N ASP A 83 14.54 -2.81 4.35
CA ASP A 83 13.94 -2.37 5.61
C ASP A 83 12.44 -2.14 5.52
N CYS A 84 11.81 -2.51 4.42
CA CYS A 84 10.37 -2.35 4.18
C CYS A 84 9.89 -0.90 4.36
N ARG A 85 10.73 0.07 4.04
CA ARG A 85 10.30 1.48 4.01
C ARG A 85 9.59 1.77 2.71
N PRO A 86 8.52 2.59 2.71
CA PRO A 86 7.95 3.08 1.47
C PRO A 86 9.01 3.83 0.65
N ILE A 87 9.06 3.55 -0.64
CA ILE A 87 10.01 4.21 -1.54
C ILE A 87 9.28 4.82 -2.72
N PHE A 88 9.88 5.89 -3.24
CA PHE A 88 9.33 6.66 -4.35
C PHE A 88 10.46 6.93 -5.34
N SER A 89 10.13 7.01 -6.61
CA SER A 89 11.14 7.31 -7.62
C SER A 89 10.54 8.18 -8.71
N GLY A 90 11.25 9.23 -9.05
CA GLY A 90 10.92 10.07 -10.19
C GLY A 90 11.63 9.61 -11.45
N ARG A 91 11.70 10.51 -12.44
CA ARG A 91 12.33 10.19 -13.72
C ARG A 91 13.86 10.09 -13.62
N ASP A 92 14.45 10.65 -12.57
CA ASP A 92 15.91 10.56 -12.35
C ASP A 92 16.36 9.18 -11.90
N GLY A 93 15.42 8.28 -11.55
CA GLY A 93 15.74 6.94 -11.11
C GLY A 93 16.34 6.85 -9.71
N ILE A 94 16.40 7.95 -8.98
CA ILE A 94 16.94 7.97 -7.62
C ILE A 94 15.84 7.66 -6.63
N ILE A 95 16.12 6.73 -5.69
CA ILE A 95 15.17 6.36 -4.65
C ILE A 95 15.01 7.51 -3.66
N LYS A 96 13.75 7.88 -3.41
CA LYS A 96 13.37 8.88 -2.41
C LYS A 96 12.48 8.23 -1.37
N TYR A 97 12.37 8.84 -0.20
CA TYR A 97 11.58 8.30 0.91
C TYR A 97 10.36 9.18 1.25
N SER A 98 10.12 10.19 0.45
CA SER A 98 8.93 11.04 0.56
C SER A 98 8.37 11.31 -0.83
N VAL A 99 7.05 11.21 -0.97
CA VAL A 99 6.39 11.49 -2.25
C VAL A 99 6.58 12.95 -2.66
N SER A 100 6.81 13.83 -1.70
CA SER A 100 7.06 15.24 -1.98
C SER A 100 8.41 15.50 -2.65
N ASP A 101 9.31 14.53 -2.60
CA ASP A 101 10.65 14.66 -3.17
C ASP A 101 10.74 14.26 -4.65
N ILE A 102 9.65 13.77 -5.25
CA ILE A 102 9.62 13.44 -6.66
C ILE A 102 8.83 14.51 -7.41
N GLU A 103 9.09 14.61 -8.72
CA GLU A 103 8.47 15.67 -9.54
C GLU A 103 6.96 15.50 -9.64
N TYR A 104 6.27 16.62 -9.88
CA TYR A 104 4.82 16.70 -9.94
C TYR A 104 4.19 15.63 -10.85
N GLU A 105 4.74 15.47 -12.04
CA GLU A 105 4.21 14.52 -13.03
C GLU A 105 4.18 13.09 -12.49
N ARG A 106 5.26 12.66 -11.87
CA ARG A 106 5.37 11.29 -11.33
C ARG A 106 4.53 11.16 -10.07
N ARG A 107 4.50 12.18 -9.23
CA ARG A 107 3.71 12.16 -8.00
C ARG A 107 2.23 12.03 -8.29
N ASN A 108 1.73 12.76 -9.27
CA ASN A 108 0.30 12.78 -9.60
C ASN A 108 -0.09 11.77 -10.68
N GLY A 109 0.88 11.20 -11.38
CA GLY A 109 0.63 10.23 -12.44
C GLY A 109 0.55 8.79 -11.98
N TYR A 110 0.86 8.52 -10.72
CA TYR A 110 0.85 7.18 -10.15
C TYR A 110 0.14 7.17 -8.81
N SER A 111 -0.47 6.02 -8.49
CA SER A 111 -1.07 5.81 -7.16
C SER A 111 0.01 5.31 -6.20
N TRP A 112 0.71 6.24 -5.56
CA TRP A 112 1.79 5.90 -4.62
C TRP A 112 1.27 5.35 -3.28
N TYR A 113 0.02 5.68 -2.93
CA TYR A 113 -0.64 5.20 -1.71
C TYR A 113 -2.03 4.70 -2.03
N THR A 114 -2.53 3.76 -1.21
CA THR A 114 -3.89 3.23 -1.37
C THR A 114 -4.49 2.87 -0.02
N LYS A 115 -5.82 2.90 0.03
CA LYS A 115 -6.62 2.37 1.15
C LYS A 115 -7.14 0.96 0.88
N ASN A 116 -6.83 0.39 -0.27
CA ASN A 116 -7.41 -0.89 -0.71
C ASN A 116 -7.04 -2.07 0.19
N GLY A 117 -5.98 -1.97 0.97
CA GLY A 117 -5.64 -3.01 1.93
C GLY A 117 -6.71 -3.25 2.97
N THR A 118 -7.50 -2.23 3.32
CA THR A 118 -8.62 -2.38 4.25
C THR A 118 -9.68 -3.33 3.70
N GLN A 119 -10.00 -3.22 2.42
CA GLN A 119 -10.92 -4.13 1.75
C GLN A 119 -10.36 -5.55 1.72
N LEU A 120 -9.09 -5.69 1.39
CA LEU A 120 -8.44 -6.99 1.35
C LEU A 120 -8.45 -7.65 2.72
N MET A 121 -8.23 -6.89 3.78
CA MET A 121 -8.29 -7.41 5.15
C MET A 121 -9.70 -7.90 5.52
N ARG A 122 -10.73 -7.21 5.05
CA ARG A 122 -12.12 -7.64 5.24
C ARG A 122 -12.38 -8.97 4.54
N GLU A 123 -11.92 -9.09 3.30
CA GLU A 123 -12.06 -10.32 2.54
C GLU A 123 -11.27 -11.46 3.15
N TYR A 124 -10.09 -11.18 3.69
CA TYR A 124 -9.29 -12.16 4.41
C TYR A 124 -10.03 -12.68 5.64
N ARG A 125 -10.64 -11.82 6.43
CA ARG A 125 -11.40 -12.25 7.60
C ARG A 125 -12.54 -13.20 7.21
N ALA A 126 -13.24 -12.88 6.13
CA ALA A 126 -14.30 -13.75 5.62
C ALA A 126 -13.74 -15.09 5.12
N TRP A 127 -12.63 -15.06 4.41
CA TRP A 127 -11.95 -16.26 3.92
C TRP A 127 -11.48 -17.14 5.10
N LYS A 128 -10.89 -16.53 6.11
CA LYS A 128 -10.41 -17.25 7.28
C LYS A 128 -11.55 -17.93 8.03
N LYS A 129 -12.67 -17.27 8.15
CA LYS A 129 -13.86 -17.83 8.77
C LYS A 129 -14.39 -19.04 8.00
N ALA A 130 -14.29 -19.02 6.67
CA ALA A 130 -14.75 -20.12 5.82
C ALA A 130 -13.75 -21.27 5.69
N ASN A 131 -12.44 -20.99 5.72
CA ASN A 131 -11.40 -21.95 5.39
C ASN A 131 -10.35 -22.16 6.50
N GLY A 132 -10.28 -21.24 7.43
CA GLY A 132 -9.31 -21.28 8.50
C GLY A 132 -9.90 -21.85 9.76
N LYS A 133 -9.08 -21.92 10.74
CA LYS A 133 -9.49 -22.33 12.08
C LYS A 133 -9.30 -21.17 13.03
#